data_5c5332037a131169b328ea6c701de8ec
#
_entry.id   5c5332037a131169b328ea6c701de8ec
#
_cell.length_a   1.000
_cell.length_b   1.000
_cell.length_c   1.000
_cell.angle_alpha   90.00
_cell.angle_beta   90.00
_cell.angle_gamma   90.00
#
_symmetry.space_group_name_H-M   'P 1'
#
loop_
_entity.id
_entity.type
_entity.pdbx_description
1 polymer ?
#
loop_
_entity_poly.entity_id
_entity_poly.type
_entity_poly.pdbx_seq_one_letter_code
_entity_poly.pdbx_strand_id
1 'polypeptide(L)'
;MEQNKDFNQFDIPLAKRIYLNKPKSLLSKKILLFSPFLFLLFSLASLRLIRNIELGPFSIINFQSDKNPERRILGHLPYNEIPKDKLVLIEPNIEVHMDMRDALLNMREEARKDGIYLVFLSGYRSINLQNDIFYSLKSIRNQEASERARVSAPPGYSEHSTGFAIDIGDATQRETDFETSFENTDVFSWLIKNAAKFHFKLSFNKDNKYIDYEPWHWRYEGSIDALKIFERSNRRL
;
A
#
# COMPACT_ATOMS: atom_id res chain seq x y z
N MET A 1 1.49 36.93 1.96
CA MET A 1 1.30 36.26 0.64
C MET A 1 1.74 34.83 0.80
N GLU A 2 0.82 33.97 1.21
CA GLU A 2 1.04 32.52 1.28
C GLU A 2 0.90 31.98 -0.16
N GLN A 3 2.00 31.46 -0.69
CA GLN A 3 1.96 30.69 -1.94
C GLN A 3 1.30 29.35 -1.64
N ASN A 4 0.07 29.17 -2.10
CA ASN A 4 -0.55 27.89 -2.26
C ASN A 4 0.35 27.05 -3.19
N LYS A 5 1.11 26.11 -2.62
CA LYS A 5 1.77 25.08 -3.41
C LYS A 5 0.66 24.13 -3.89
N ASP A 6 0.24 24.29 -5.12
CA ASP A 6 -0.57 23.30 -5.82
C ASP A 6 0.20 21.98 -5.78
N PHE A 7 -0.27 21.03 -4.95
CA PHE A 7 0.23 19.67 -4.94
C PHE A 7 0.00 19.06 -6.31
N ASN A 8 1.08 18.78 -7.02
CA ASN A 8 0.99 18.15 -8.33
C ASN A 8 0.43 16.73 -8.14
N GLN A 9 -0.66 16.40 -8.80
CA GLN A 9 -1.37 15.10 -8.69
C GLN A 9 -0.43 13.90 -8.93
N PHE A 10 0.71 14.11 -9.59
CA PHE A 10 1.71 13.10 -9.90
C PHE A 10 2.67 12.78 -8.75
N ASP A 11 2.74 13.63 -7.71
CA ASP A 11 3.63 13.44 -6.56
C ASP A 11 3.05 12.51 -5.48
N ILE A 12 1.83 11.99 -5.70
CA ILE A 12 1.12 11.13 -4.75
C ILE A 12 1.11 9.71 -5.29
N PRO A 13 1.52 8.69 -4.49
CA PRO A 13 1.38 7.29 -4.88
C PRO A 13 -0.03 6.97 -5.40
N LEU A 14 -0.15 6.12 -6.41
CA LEU A 14 -1.42 5.84 -7.12
C LEU A 14 -2.59 5.52 -6.17
N ALA A 15 -2.31 4.80 -5.09
CA ALA A 15 -3.27 4.49 -4.03
C ALA A 15 -3.82 5.74 -3.32
N LYS A 16 -3.01 6.81 -3.20
CA LYS A 16 -3.39 8.09 -2.57
C LYS A 16 -4.12 9.02 -3.54
N ARG A 17 -3.79 8.95 -4.85
CA ARG A 17 -4.48 9.72 -5.91
C ARG A 17 -5.96 9.36 -6.03
N ILE A 18 -6.30 8.09 -5.91
CA ILE A 18 -7.70 7.63 -5.96
C ILE A 18 -8.53 8.18 -4.80
N TYR A 19 -7.90 8.48 -3.66
CA TYR A 19 -8.55 9.06 -2.48
C TYR A 19 -8.96 10.53 -2.68
N LEU A 20 -8.17 11.30 -3.44
CA LEU A 20 -8.41 12.74 -3.65
C LEU A 20 -9.45 13.03 -4.74
N ASN A 21 -9.73 12.08 -5.62
CA ASN A 21 -10.68 12.22 -6.72
C ASN A 21 -12.09 11.72 -6.39
N LYS A 22 -12.55 11.83 -5.13
CA LYS A 22 -13.97 11.60 -4.82
C LYS A 22 -14.83 12.62 -5.56
N PRO A 23 -15.78 12.21 -6.42
CA PRO A 23 -16.70 13.15 -7.03
C PRO A 23 -17.50 13.84 -5.92
N LYS A 24 -17.51 15.16 -5.89
CA LYS A 24 -18.42 15.93 -5.04
C LYS A 24 -19.83 15.56 -5.49
N SER A 25 -20.57 14.83 -4.63
CA SER A 25 -21.97 14.56 -4.88
C SER A 25 -22.72 15.89 -4.94
N LEU A 26 -23.17 16.25 -6.11
CA LEU A 26 -24.15 17.32 -6.30
C LEU A 26 -25.49 16.82 -5.72
N LEU A 27 -25.67 16.96 -4.41
CA LEU A 27 -27.00 16.85 -3.81
C LEU A 27 -27.79 18.06 -4.27
N SER A 28 -28.67 17.86 -5.25
CA SER A 28 -29.70 18.81 -5.60
C SER A 28 -30.63 18.99 -4.39
N LYS A 29 -30.61 20.20 -3.81
CA LYS A 29 -31.54 20.60 -2.73
C LYS A 29 -32.95 20.68 -3.29
N LYS A 30 -33.70 19.58 -3.25
CA LYS A 30 -35.17 19.65 -3.26
C LYS A 30 -35.63 19.68 -1.80
N ILE A 31 -35.90 20.88 -1.30
CA ILE A 31 -36.53 21.10 0.00
C ILE A 31 -37.98 20.66 -0.14
N LEU A 32 -38.30 19.47 0.41
CA LEU A 32 -39.68 19.07 0.62
C LEU A 32 -40.12 19.57 2.02
N LEU A 33 -41.02 20.54 2.06
CA LEU A 33 -41.64 21.02 3.30
C LEU A 33 -42.54 19.92 3.86
N PHE A 34 -42.04 19.17 4.85
CA PHE A 34 -42.88 18.26 5.63
C PHE A 34 -43.38 18.95 6.90
N SER A 35 -44.67 18.78 7.19
CA SER A 35 -45.37 19.30 8.36
C SER A 35 -44.69 18.80 9.67
N PRO A 36 -44.46 19.68 10.66
CA PRO A 36 -43.78 19.31 11.93
C PRO A 36 -44.56 18.28 12.75
N PHE A 37 -45.83 18.06 12.48
CA PHE A 37 -46.67 17.10 13.19
C PHE A 37 -46.34 15.63 12.81
N LEU A 38 -45.85 15.38 11.61
CA LEU A 38 -45.44 14.04 11.17
C LEU A 38 -44.10 13.61 11.78
N PHE A 39 -43.25 14.58 12.12
CA PHE A 39 -41.92 14.31 12.73
C PHE A 39 -42.04 13.82 14.18
N LEU A 40 -43.07 14.26 14.92
CA LEU A 40 -43.24 13.87 16.34
C LEU A 40 -43.72 12.41 16.47
N LEU A 41 -44.55 11.94 15.55
CA LEU A 41 -45.04 10.55 15.55
C LEU A 41 -43.97 9.55 15.11
N PHE A 42 -43.05 9.95 14.21
CA PHE A 42 -41.93 9.11 13.78
C PHE A 42 -40.84 9.01 14.86
N SER A 43 -40.66 10.07 15.68
CA SER A 43 -39.64 10.05 16.75
C SER A 43 -40.05 9.14 17.92
N LEU A 44 -41.33 9.04 18.25
CA LEU A 44 -41.82 8.16 19.33
C LEU A 44 -41.86 6.69 18.92
N ALA A 45 -42.06 6.39 17.64
CA ALA A 45 -42.01 5.03 17.10
C ALA A 45 -40.56 4.53 17.00
N SER A 46 -39.64 5.40 16.58
CA SER A 46 -38.23 5.06 16.50
C SER A 46 -37.58 4.85 17.86
N LEU A 47 -37.96 5.56 18.92
CA LEU A 47 -37.48 5.35 20.28
C LEU A 47 -37.95 4.00 20.86
N ARG A 48 -39.09 3.46 20.44
CA ARG A 48 -39.54 2.13 20.85
C ARG A 48 -38.85 0.99 20.08
N LEU A 49 -38.46 1.23 18.81
CA LEU A 49 -37.75 0.26 18.01
C LEU A 49 -36.27 0.12 18.43
N ILE A 50 -35.64 1.23 18.87
CA ILE A 50 -34.25 1.24 19.33
C ILE A 50 -34.07 0.51 20.67
N ARG A 51 -35.14 0.40 21.48
CA ARG A 51 -35.10 -0.29 22.78
C ARG A 51 -35.03 -1.82 22.69
N ASN A 52 -35.33 -2.39 21.53
CA ASN A 52 -35.29 -3.84 21.28
C ASN A 52 -34.19 -4.29 20.31
N ILE A 53 -33.33 -3.37 19.90
CA ILE A 53 -32.06 -3.75 19.28
C ILE A 53 -31.10 -3.96 20.45
N GLU A 54 -31.04 -5.20 20.96
CA GLU A 54 -29.82 -5.66 21.62
C GLU A 54 -28.70 -5.49 20.60
N LEU A 55 -27.96 -4.40 20.73
CA LEU A 55 -26.62 -4.31 20.16
C LEU A 55 -25.87 -5.43 20.84
N GLY A 56 -25.88 -6.60 20.21
CA GLY A 56 -24.96 -7.65 20.54
C GLY A 56 -23.58 -7.01 20.65
N PRO A 57 -22.73 -7.44 21.60
CA PRO A 57 -21.44 -6.82 21.77
C PRO A 57 -20.83 -6.73 20.38
N PHE A 58 -20.57 -5.51 19.94
CA PHE A 58 -19.63 -5.28 18.84
C PHE A 58 -18.39 -6.04 19.32
N SER A 59 -18.27 -7.28 18.88
CA SER A 59 -17.01 -7.97 18.98
C SER A 59 -16.09 -7.10 18.17
N ILE A 60 -15.39 -6.19 18.86
CA ILE A 60 -14.08 -5.75 18.39
C ILE A 60 -13.44 -7.10 18.13
N ILE A 61 -13.37 -7.46 16.86
CA ILE A 61 -12.49 -8.53 16.41
C ILE A 61 -11.14 -7.95 16.81
N ASN A 62 -10.75 -8.23 18.05
CA ASN A 62 -9.36 -8.14 18.42
C ASN A 62 -8.68 -9.06 17.43
N PHE A 63 -8.13 -8.45 16.39
CA PHE A 63 -7.15 -9.05 15.53
C PHE A 63 -5.90 -9.24 16.40
N GLN A 64 -6.09 -10.08 17.42
CA GLN A 64 -4.98 -10.68 18.13
C GLN A 64 -4.33 -11.53 17.06
N SER A 65 -3.30 -10.95 16.44
CA SER A 65 -2.49 -11.64 15.45
C SER A 65 -2.09 -12.97 16.11
N ASP A 66 -2.74 -14.01 15.65
CA ASP A 66 -2.37 -15.38 16.02
C ASP A 66 -0.88 -15.45 15.66
N LYS A 67 -0.03 -15.45 16.72
CA LYS A 67 1.43 -15.29 16.58
C LYS A 67 2.09 -16.56 15.99
N ASN A 68 1.36 -17.29 15.17
CA ASN A 68 1.97 -18.33 14.36
C ASN A 68 2.69 -17.66 13.19
N PRO A 69 4.02 -17.50 13.26
CA PRO A 69 4.78 -16.77 12.26
C PRO A 69 4.78 -17.46 10.88
N GLU A 70 4.24 -18.66 10.78
CA GLU A 70 4.18 -19.42 9.52
C GLU A 70 2.82 -19.30 8.81
N ARG A 71 1.82 -18.65 9.42
CA ARG A 71 0.49 -18.56 8.85
C ARG A 71 0.42 -17.54 7.74
N ARG A 72 0.42 -18.01 6.51
CA ARG A 72 0.10 -17.18 5.33
C ARG A 72 -1.39 -16.87 5.29
N ILE A 73 -1.73 -15.62 4.93
CA ILE A 73 -3.09 -15.24 4.59
C ILE A 73 -3.12 -14.85 3.12
N LEU A 74 -3.92 -15.55 2.33
CA LEU A 74 -4.09 -15.27 0.89
C LEU A 74 -2.73 -15.17 0.14
N GLY A 75 -1.75 -15.99 0.54
CA GLY A 75 -0.41 -16.01 -0.04
C GLY A 75 0.62 -15.11 0.64
N HIS A 76 0.18 -14.13 1.43
CA HIS A 76 1.07 -13.18 2.11
C HIS A 76 1.54 -13.69 3.47
N LEU A 77 2.79 -13.38 3.83
CA LEU A 77 3.36 -13.58 5.16
C LEU A 77 3.07 -12.37 6.08
N PRO A 78 2.93 -12.60 7.39
CA PRO A 78 2.79 -11.50 8.33
C PRO A 78 4.11 -10.76 8.53
N TYR A 79 4.03 -9.43 8.55
CA TYR A 79 5.13 -8.54 8.84
C TYR A 79 4.75 -7.54 9.95
N ASN A 80 5.66 -7.34 10.90
CA ASN A 80 5.51 -6.29 11.90
C ASN A 80 5.81 -4.93 11.26
N GLU A 81 5.10 -3.91 11.73
CA GLU A 81 5.41 -2.53 11.36
C GLU A 81 6.73 -2.10 12.02
N ILE A 82 7.62 -1.50 11.23
CA ILE A 82 8.90 -1.00 11.72
C ILE A 82 8.69 0.24 12.61
N PRO A 83 9.43 0.40 13.73
CA PRO A 83 9.43 1.62 14.50
C PRO A 83 9.86 2.84 13.68
N LYS A 84 9.22 3.99 13.93
CA LYS A 84 9.45 5.22 13.15
C LYS A 84 10.87 5.76 13.24
N ASP A 85 11.55 5.54 14.36
CA ASP A 85 12.95 5.94 14.58
C ASP A 85 13.95 5.17 13.71
N LYS A 86 13.52 4.09 13.06
CA LYS A 86 14.27 3.33 12.07
C LYS A 86 14.07 3.81 10.63
N LEU A 87 13.15 4.75 10.41
CA LEU A 87 12.84 5.27 9.09
C LEU A 87 13.63 6.54 8.79
N VAL A 88 14.00 6.68 7.52
CA VAL A 88 14.63 7.91 6.99
C VAL A 88 13.92 8.33 5.71
N LEU A 89 13.73 9.63 5.58
CA LEU A 89 13.18 10.23 4.36
C LEU A 89 14.27 10.26 3.28
N ILE A 90 13.97 9.72 2.09
CA ILE A 90 14.89 9.74 0.94
C ILE A 90 14.42 10.69 -0.16
N GLU A 91 13.11 10.92 -0.25
CA GLU A 91 12.44 11.87 -1.15
C GLU A 91 11.17 12.40 -0.47
N PRO A 92 10.57 13.49 -0.95
CA PRO A 92 9.29 13.95 -0.42
C PRO A 92 8.26 12.81 -0.38
N ASN A 93 7.76 12.50 0.82
CA ASN A 93 6.79 11.43 1.10
C ASN A 93 7.28 9.98 0.87
N ILE A 94 8.58 9.74 0.69
CA ILE A 94 9.14 8.40 0.58
C ILE A 94 10.13 8.16 1.72
N GLU A 95 9.73 7.34 2.67
CA GLU A 95 10.54 6.88 3.78
C GLU A 95 10.93 5.42 3.55
N VAL A 96 12.12 5.04 4.02
CA VAL A 96 12.65 3.68 3.98
C VAL A 96 13.37 3.36 5.27
N HIS A 97 13.64 2.08 5.53
CA HIS A 97 14.51 1.69 6.64
C HIS A 97 15.93 2.26 6.44
N MET A 98 16.52 2.80 7.52
CA MET A 98 17.84 3.43 7.46
C MET A 98 18.93 2.53 6.88
N ASP A 99 18.88 1.22 7.14
CA ASP A 99 19.88 0.27 6.64
C ASP A 99 19.87 0.11 5.11
N MET A 100 18.72 0.37 4.45
CA MET A 100 18.65 0.21 3.01
C MET A 100 18.94 1.50 2.23
N ARG A 101 18.92 2.66 2.92
CA ARG A 101 19.03 3.98 2.29
C ARG A 101 20.22 4.08 1.34
N ASP A 102 21.42 3.77 1.85
CA ASP A 102 22.66 3.99 1.09
C ASP A 102 22.75 3.02 -0.10
N ALA A 103 22.34 1.76 0.08
CA ALA A 103 22.28 0.79 -1.02
C ALA A 103 21.31 1.24 -2.12
N LEU A 104 20.13 1.77 -1.74
CA LEU A 104 19.12 2.26 -2.67
C LEU A 104 19.61 3.49 -3.45
N LEU A 105 20.22 4.46 -2.77
CA LEU A 105 20.75 5.67 -3.42
C LEU A 105 21.94 5.36 -4.32
N ASN A 106 22.83 4.45 -3.90
CA ASN A 106 23.95 3.99 -4.73
C ASN A 106 23.45 3.23 -5.97
N MET A 107 22.42 2.40 -5.84
CA MET A 107 21.79 1.72 -6.97
C MET A 107 21.26 2.72 -8.00
N ARG A 108 20.55 3.77 -7.56
CA ARG A 108 20.05 4.82 -8.44
C ARG A 108 21.19 5.59 -9.13
N GLU A 109 22.24 5.92 -8.40
CA GLU A 109 23.37 6.65 -8.96
C GLU A 109 24.14 5.80 -10.00
N GLU A 110 24.30 4.50 -9.76
CA GLU A 110 24.93 3.61 -10.71
C GLU A 110 24.09 3.46 -11.99
N ALA A 111 22.77 3.31 -11.85
CA ALA A 111 21.86 3.31 -12.99
C ALA A 111 21.97 4.61 -13.81
N ARG A 112 22.04 5.75 -13.12
CA ARG A 112 22.18 7.07 -13.77
C ARG A 112 23.47 7.17 -14.62
N LYS A 113 24.58 6.56 -14.19
CA LYS A 113 25.82 6.50 -14.97
C LYS A 113 25.66 5.71 -16.27
N ASP A 114 24.79 4.71 -16.25
CA ASP A 114 24.43 3.90 -17.42
C ASP A 114 23.34 4.57 -18.30
N GLY A 115 22.92 5.83 -17.98
CA GLY A 115 21.85 6.53 -18.67
C GLY A 115 20.44 6.05 -18.33
N ILE A 116 20.29 5.29 -17.23
CA ILE A 116 19.03 4.73 -16.74
C ILE A 116 18.53 5.57 -15.57
N TYR A 117 17.28 6.03 -15.63
CA TYR A 117 16.72 6.99 -14.68
C TYR A 117 15.63 6.34 -13.81
N LEU A 118 16.04 5.81 -12.66
CA LEU A 118 15.11 5.24 -11.67
C LEU A 118 14.32 6.34 -10.96
N VAL A 119 13.03 6.10 -10.73
CA VAL A 119 12.17 6.91 -9.85
C VAL A 119 11.59 6.02 -8.76
N PHE A 120 11.57 6.53 -7.53
CA PHE A 120 10.95 5.83 -6.41
C PHE A 120 9.47 6.19 -6.33
N LEU A 121 8.61 5.19 -6.29
CA LEU A 121 7.16 5.36 -6.34
C LEU A 121 6.50 5.26 -4.96
N SER A 122 6.97 4.31 -4.14
CA SER A 122 6.44 4.05 -2.80
C SER A 122 7.48 3.35 -1.95
N GLY A 123 7.70 3.82 -0.73
CA GLY A 123 8.56 3.20 0.28
C GLY A 123 7.76 2.62 1.44
N TYR A 124 8.15 2.97 2.69
CA TYR A 124 7.44 2.55 3.88
C TYR A 124 5.95 2.90 3.82
N ARG A 125 5.15 1.97 4.34
CA ARG A 125 3.69 2.09 4.42
C ARG A 125 3.21 1.52 5.76
N SER A 126 2.61 2.36 6.60
CA SER A 126 2.07 1.90 7.88
C SER A 126 0.96 0.86 7.70
N ILE A 127 0.76 0.01 8.71
CA ILE A 127 -0.35 -0.96 8.71
C ILE A 127 -1.69 -0.24 8.58
N ASN A 128 -1.86 0.94 9.21
CA ASN A 128 -3.08 1.72 9.10
C ASN A 128 -3.30 2.24 7.67
N LEU A 129 -2.27 2.77 7.02
CA LEU A 129 -2.38 3.20 5.62
C LEU A 129 -2.67 2.02 4.70
N GLN A 130 -2.04 0.86 4.94
CA GLN A 130 -2.31 -0.36 4.18
C GLN A 130 -3.75 -0.86 4.37
N ASN A 131 -4.31 -0.70 5.59
CA ASN A 131 -5.72 -1.00 5.87
C ASN A 131 -6.65 -0.14 5.00
N ASP A 132 -6.39 1.17 4.97
CA ASP A 132 -7.19 2.10 4.17
C ASP A 132 -7.10 1.79 2.67
N ILE A 133 -5.90 1.50 2.17
CA ILE A 133 -5.67 1.12 0.78
C ILE A 133 -6.42 -0.16 0.43
N PHE A 134 -6.28 -1.20 1.27
CA PHE A 134 -6.86 -2.52 1.00
C PHE A 134 -8.38 -2.46 0.94
N TYR A 135 -9.01 -1.97 2.01
CA TYR A 135 -10.47 -2.00 2.12
C TYR A 135 -11.16 -0.93 1.27
N SER A 136 -10.58 0.25 1.11
CA SER A 136 -11.17 1.28 0.25
C SER A 136 -11.17 0.88 -1.21
N LEU A 137 -10.06 0.35 -1.73
CA LEU A 137 -9.99 -0.11 -3.12
C LEU A 137 -10.81 -1.38 -3.35
N LYS A 138 -10.86 -2.31 -2.36
CA LYS A 138 -11.76 -3.47 -2.39
C LYS A 138 -13.21 -3.02 -2.57
N SER A 139 -13.65 -2.03 -1.79
CA SER A 139 -15.01 -1.49 -1.86
C SER A 139 -15.30 -0.77 -3.16
N ILE A 140 -14.39 0.12 -3.60
CA ILE A 140 -14.56 0.90 -4.85
C ILE A 140 -14.64 -0.01 -6.08
N ARG A 141 -13.85 -1.10 -6.10
CA ARG A 141 -13.77 -2.04 -7.22
C ARG A 141 -14.74 -3.22 -7.09
N ASN A 142 -15.53 -3.26 -6.02
CA ASN A 142 -16.45 -4.37 -5.70
C ASN A 142 -15.76 -5.75 -5.76
N GLN A 143 -14.55 -5.84 -5.21
CA GLN A 143 -13.72 -7.04 -5.23
C GLN A 143 -13.95 -7.90 -3.99
N GLU A 144 -13.79 -9.23 -4.13
CA GLU A 144 -13.63 -10.12 -2.98
C GLU A 144 -12.27 -9.92 -2.30
N ALA A 145 -12.15 -10.28 -1.02
CA ALA A 145 -10.89 -10.12 -0.27
C ALA A 145 -9.73 -10.91 -0.90
N SER A 146 -10.02 -12.11 -1.41
CA SER A 146 -9.05 -12.97 -2.10
C SER A 146 -8.57 -12.38 -3.41
N GLU A 147 -9.48 -11.79 -4.18
CA GLU A 147 -9.16 -11.11 -5.42
C GLU A 147 -8.31 -9.86 -5.16
N ARG A 148 -8.71 -9.05 -4.16
CA ARG A 148 -7.93 -7.87 -3.76
C ARG A 148 -6.54 -8.24 -3.28
N ALA A 149 -6.39 -9.35 -2.54
CA ALA A 149 -5.12 -9.81 -2.01
C ALA A 149 -4.11 -10.24 -3.09
N ARG A 150 -4.55 -10.53 -4.31
CA ARG A 150 -3.64 -10.84 -5.42
C ARG A 150 -2.77 -9.62 -5.81
N VAL A 151 -3.31 -8.41 -5.68
CA VAL A 151 -2.68 -7.15 -6.13
C VAL A 151 -2.40 -6.17 -4.99
N SER A 152 -2.67 -6.54 -3.74
CA SER A 152 -2.40 -5.70 -2.57
C SER A 152 -2.45 -6.53 -1.30
N ALA A 153 -1.40 -6.51 -0.52
CA ALA A 153 -1.34 -7.25 0.74
C ALA A 153 -2.43 -6.80 1.73
N PRO A 154 -3.05 -7.72 2.49
CA PRO A 154 -3.85 -7.35 3.65
C PRO A 154 -3.05 -6.55 4.68
N PRO A 155 -3.72 -5.75 5.56
CA PRO A 155 -3.03 -5.03 6.65
C PRO A 155 -2.22 -5.97 7.54
N GLY A 156 -0.97 -5.61 7.84
CA GLY A 156 -0.03 -6.44 8.59
C GLY A 156 0.67 -7.53 7.78
N TYR A 157 0.45 -7.57 6.45
CA TYR A 157 1.04 -8.57 5.54
C TYR A 157 1.79 -7.92 4.37
N SER A 158 1.98 -6.61 4.39
CA SER A 158 2.73 -5.88 3.35
C SER A 158 4.21 -5.80 3.69
N GLU A 159 5.08 -6.12 2.73
CA GLU A 159 6.54 -5.92 2.87
C GLU A 159 6.90 -4.44 3.09
N HIS A 160 6.10 -3.50 2.58
CA HIS A 160 6.30 -2.06 2.81
C HIS A 160 6.23 -1.65 4.29
N SER A 161 5.50 -2.39 5.14
CA SER A 161 5.42 -2.08 6.58
C SER A 161 6.73 -2.34 7.31
N THR A 162 7.65 -3.09 6.70
CA THR A 162 9.00 -3.34 7.24
C THR A 162 9.99 -2.21 6.97
N GLY A 163 9.64 -1.28 6.06
CA GLY A 163 10.56 -0.26 5.55
C GLY A 163 11.63 -0.78 4.59
N PHE A 164 11.69 -2.09 4.32
CA PHE A 164 12.67 -2.72 3.44
C PHE A 164 12.14 -3.03 2.03
N ALA A 165 10.95 -2.55 1.68
CA ALA A 165 10.42 -2.64 0.32
C ALA A 165 10.32 -1.26 -0.32
N ILE A 166 10.55 -1.23 -1.63
CA ILE A 166 10.50 -0.05 -2.49
C ILE A 166 9.84 -0.38 -3.82
N ASP A 167 8.91 0.45 -4.25
CA ASP A 167 8.38 0.40 -5.60
C ASP A 167 9.20 1.36 -6.48
N ILE A 168 9.67 0.86 -7.62
CA ILE A 168 10.55 1.56 -8.56
C ILE A 168 9.85 1.68 -9.91
N GLY A 169 9.96 2.84 -10.54
CA GLY A 169 9.46 3.14 -11.88
C GLY A 169 10.55 3.69 -12.78
N ASP A 170 10.16 3.99 -14.02
CA ASP A 170 10.98 4.65 -15.02
C ASP A 170 10.64 6.15 -15.09
N ALA A 171 11.62 7.02 -14.87
CA ALA A 171 11.41 8.46 -14.92
C ALA A 171 10.98 8.94 -16.33
N THR A 172 11.27 8.18 -17.38
CA THR A 172 10.99 8.51 -18.78
C THR A 172 9.70 7.89 -19.33
N GLN A 173 9.14 6.88 -18.61
CA GLN A 173 7.94 6.12 -19.02
C GLN A 173 6.96 5.96 -17.86
N ARG A 174 6.51 7.10 -17.30
CA ARG A 174 5.66 7.16 -16.10
C ARG A 174 4.28 6.48 -16.27
N GLU A 175 3.83 6.26 -17.51
CA GLU A 175 2.62 5.50 -17.84
C GLU A 175 2.74 4.02 -17.45
N THR A 176 3.96 3.53 -17.23
CA THR A 176 4.22 2.17 -16.77
C THR A 176 4.23 2.00 -15.24
N ASP A 177 4.08 3.11 -14.49
CA ASP A 177 4.06 3.09 -13.02
C ASP A 177 2.95 2.16 -12.49
N PHE A 178 3.31 1.16 -11.68
CA PHE A 178 2.42 0.14 -11.12
C PHE A 178 1.69 -0.71 -12.17
N GLU A 179 2.24 -0.79 -13.38
CA GLU A 179 1.71 -1.62 -14.46
C GLU A 179 2.71 -2.73 -14.82
N THR A 180 2.20 -3.87 -15.26
CA THR A 180 3.07 -4.98 -15.70
C THR A 180 3.91 -4.62 -16.92
N SER A 181 3.48 -3.62 -17.70
CA SER A 181 4.24 -3.07 -18.83
C SER A 181 5.59 -2.47 -18.44
N PHE A 182 5.81 -2.13 -17.16
CA PHE A 182 7.12 -1.72 -16.65
C PHE A 182 8.22 -2.74 -16.95
N GLU A 183 7.88 -4.04 -17.06
CA GLU A 183 8.85 -5.07 -17.46
C GLU A 183 9.49 -4.85 -18.83
N ASN A 184 8.87 -4.06 -19.70
CA ASN A 184 9.38 -3.77 -21.04
C ASN A 184 10.31 -2.55 -21.09
N THR A 185 10.54 -1.87 -19.95
CA THR A 185 11.41 -0.68 -19.88
C THR A 185 12.88 -1.06 -19.76
N ASP A 186 13.74 -0.10 -20.15
CA ASP A 186 15.19 -0.23 -19.94
C ASP A 186 15.55 -0.23 -18.46
N VAL A 187 14.77 0.48 -17.61
CA VAL A 187 14.90 0.48 -16.15
C VAL A 187 14.73 -0.92 -15.59
N PHE A 188 13.66 -1.63 -15.95
CA PHE A 188 13.45 -2.98 -15.47
C PHE A 188 14.56 -3.95 -15.95
N SER A 189 14.94 -3.84 -17.21
CA SER A 189 16.04 -4.64 -17.78
C SER A 189 17.35 -4.41 -17.04
N TRP A 190 17.63 -3.17 -16.62
CA TRP A 190 18.81 -2.82 -15.84
C TRP A 190 18.70 -3.39 -14.41
N LEU A 191 17.54 -3.25 -13.75
CA LEU A 191 17.30 -3.76 -12.40
C LEU A 191 17.49 -5.28 -12.34
N ILE A 192 16.95 -6.04 -13.27
CA ILE A 192 17.15 -7.51 -13.32
C ILE A 192 18.63 -7.89 -13.36
N LYS A 193 19.47 -7.12 -14.03
CA LYS A 193 20.91 -7.39 -14.16
C LYS A 193 21.73 -6.91 -12.97
N ASN A 194 21.31 -5.85 -12.29
CA ASN A 194 22.16 -5.11 -11.38
C ASN A 194 21.64 -5.01 -9.94
N ALA A 195 20.31 -5.08 -9.68
CA ALA A 195 19.75 -4.84 -8.36
C ALA A 195 20.33 -5.76 -7.27
N ALA A 196 20.65 -7.01 -7.61
CA ALA A 196 21.26 -7.95 -6.67
C ALA A 196 22.64 -7.50 -6.16
N LYS A 197 23.39 -6.68 -6.91
CA LYS A 197 24.68 -6.10 -6.46
C LYS A 197 24.49 -5.13 -5.29
N PHE A 198 23.28 -4.56 -5.18
CA PHE A 198 22.87 -3.66 -4.12
C PHE A 198 21.95 -4.35 -3.11
N HIS A 199 21.91 -5.69 -3.12
CA HIS A 199 21.10 -6.52 -2.23
C HIS A 199 19.59 -6.37 -2.40
N PHE A 200 19.13 -5.92 -3.57
CA PHE A 200 17.69 -5.88 -3.90
C PHE A 200 17.27 -7.12 -4.68
N LYS A 201 16.06 -7.58 -4.39
CA LYS A 201 15.44 -8.75 -4.99
C LYS A 201 13.99 -8.44 -5.39
N LEU A 202 13.59 -8.88 -6.58
CA LEU A 202 12.20 -8.84 -7.00
C LEU A 202 11.37 -9.79 -6.12
N SER A 203 10.36 -9.26 -5.41
CA SER A 203 9.58 -10.05 -4.45
C SER A 203 8.54 -10.94 -5.11
N PHE A 204 7.80 -10.40 -6.08
CA PHE A 204 6.64 -11.04 -6.68
C PHE A 204 6.88 -11.29 -8.18
N ASN A 205 7.51 -12.42 -8.47
CA ASN A 205 7.82 -12.85 -9.83
C ASN A 205 6.62 -13.58 -10.48
N LYS A 206 6.74 -13.91 -11.76
CA LYS A 206 5.70 -14.59 -12.55
C LYS A 206 5.36 -16.01 -12.07
N ASP A 207 6.24 -16.63 -11.28
CA ASP A 207 6.03 -17.99 -10.77
C ASP A 207 5.20 -18.01 -9.47
N ASN A 208 4.85 -16.83 -8.91
CA ASN A 208 4.04 -16.73 -7.72
C ASN A 208 2.59 -17.14 -8.03
N LYS A 209 2.07 -18.13 -7.32
CA LYS A 209 0.72 -18.67 -7.54
C LYS A 209 -0.39 -17.86 -6.88
N TYR A 210 -0.06 -17.04 -5.88
CA TYR A 210 -1.02 -16.38 -5.00
C TYR A 210 -1.08 -14.87 -5.22
N ILE A 211 0.07 -14.26 -5.50
CA ILE A 211 0.24 -12.81 -5.64
C ILE A 211 0.59 -12.55 -7.11
N ASP A 212 -0.06 -11.58 -7.70
CA ASP A 212 0.19 -11.23 -9.09
C ASP A 212 1.59 -10.65 -9.27
N TYR A 213 2.11 -10.75 -10.48
CA TYR A 213 3.43 -10.27 -10.84
C TYR A 213 3.52 -8.75 -10.69
N GLU A 214 4.51 -8.29 -9.92
CA GLU A 214 4.76 -6.88 -9.65
C GLU A 214 6.21 -6.51 -10.02
N PRO A 215 6.51 -6.18 -11.29
CA PRO A 215 7.88 -5.86 -11.73
C PRO A 215 8.47 -4.62 -11.06
N TRP A 216 7.65 -3.73 -10.52
CA TRP A 216 8.06 -2.54 -9.78
C TRP A 216 8.47 -2.81 -8.33
N HIS A 217 8.06 -3.93 -7.70
CA HIS A 217 8.19 -4.19 -6.26
C HIS A 217 9.48 -4.94 -5.90
N TRP A 218 10.39 -4.23 -5.25
CA TRP A 218 11.71 -4.73 -4.88
C TRP A 218 11.91 -4.68 -3.37
N ARG A 219 12.53 -5.70 -2.79
CA ARG A 219 12.88 -5.73 -1.37
C ARG A 219 14.38 -5.80 -1.18
N TYR A 220 14.84 -5.17 -0.09
CA TYR A 220 16.24 -5.19 0.33
C TYR A 220 16.51 -6.34 1.29
N GLU A 221 17.58 -7.09 1.03
CA GLU A 221 18.02 -8.21 1.87
C GLU A 221 19.50 -8.03 2.31
N GLY A 222 20.03 -6.79 2.37
CA GLY A 222 21.45 -6.51 2.61
C GLY A 222 21.83 -6.27 4.07
N SER A 223 20.88 -6.33 5.01
CA SER A 223 21.20 -6.24 6.45
C SER A 223 20.72 -7.47 7.21
N ILE A 224 21.28 -7.69 8.41
CA ILE A 224 20.88 -8.81 9.28
C ILE A 224 19.38 -8.72 9.62
N ASP A 225 18.88 -7.52 9.86
CA ASP A 225 17.46 -7.31 10.20
C ASP A 225 16.56 -7.60 9.01
N ALA A 226 16.91 -7.15 7.80
CA ALA A 226 16.19 -7.47 6.57
C ALA A 226 16.19 -8.99 6.30
N LEU A 227 17.35 -9.67 6.42
CA LEU A 227 17.44 -11.11 6.24
C LEU A 227 16.56 -11.89 7.21
N LYS A 228 16.52 -11.51 8.50
CA LYS A 228 15.65 -12.15 9.50
C LYS A 228 14.17 -11.98 9.17
N ILE A 229 13.78 -10.79 8.71
CA ILE A 229 12.40 -10.49 8.33
C ILE A 229 11.95 -11.33 7.15
N PHE A 230 12.81 -11.43 6.12
CA PHE A 230 12.47 -12.13 4.86
C PHE A 230 12.92 -13.60 4.81
N GLU A 231 13.58 -14.14 5.83
CA GLU A 231 14.00 -15.54 5.86
C GLU A 231 12.86 -16.51 5.50
N ARG A 232 11.68 -16.27 6.06
CA ARG A 232 10.49 -17.12 5.83
C ARG A 232 9.96 -17.03 4.41
N SER A 233 10.04 -15.85 3.78
CA SER A 233 9.60 -15.66 2.39
C SER A 233 10.58 -16.32 1.40
N ASN A 234 11.82 -16.55 1.82
CA ASN A 234 12.83 -17.24 1.03
C ASN A 234 12.74 -18.77 1.14
N ARG A 235 12.10 -19.31 2.17
CA ARG A 235 11.82 -20.74 2.25
C ARG A 235 10.76 -21.09 1.20
N ARG A 236 11.15 -21.87 0.20
CA ARG A 236 10.20 -22.38 -0.82
C ARG A 236 9.09 -23.18 -0.15
N LEU A 237 7.88 -22.96 -0.58
CA LEU A 237 6.71 -23.80 -0.27
C LEU A 237 6.83 -25.15 -0.95
#